data_92ef3ea230775c1a7ef62cdf294ec797
#
_entry.id   92ef3ea230775c1a7ef62cdf294ec797
#
_cell.length_a   1.000
_cell.length_b   1.000
_cell.length_c   1.000
_cell.angle_alpha   90.00
_cell.angle_beta   90.00
_cell.angle_gamma   90.00
#
_symmetry.space_group_name_H-M   'P 1'
#
loop_
_entity.id
_entity.type
_entity.pdbx_description
1 polymer ?
#
loop_
_entity_poly.entity_id
_entity_poly.type
_entity_poly.pdbx_seq_one_letter_code
_entity_poly.pdbx_strand_id
1 'polypeptide(L)'
;HIIQFMSLKHVLYVLSAVLYVASDSRTHLYAWRCKTSLIRSKIDKRPIFFLQHGVTALKQVGPLFGRKGSSPMTYFATTSQFEQDIVVKYLDYSEGKAPITGFTRWDVLEDTSTKDDKLILLMPTWRSWLEEVSDEDFLKSEYYKNYSSLLQSERLDKILEEHDARMIFYIHPKFAGYLKNFKKTGERITLVPFGEEPLNEIMKKCHLLITDYSSVCWDVYYQKKPVIFYQFDLEHYNTAHGSYIDMENELF
;
A
#
# COMPACT_ATOMS: atom_id res chain seq x y z
N HIS A 1 18.72 18.41 4.00
CA HIS A 1 18.00 19.54 4.59
C HIS A 1 16.50 19.28 4.56
N ILE A 2 15.86 19.27 5.71
CA ILE A 2 14.40 19.26 5.81
C ILE A 2 13.90 20.70 5.65
N ILE A 3 12.90 20.89 4.79
CA ILE A 3 12.32 22.20 4.49
C ILE A 3 10.82 22.13 4.79
N GLN A 4 10.31 23.13 5.48
CA GLN A 4 8.88 23.23 5.77
C GLN A 4 8.10 23.33 4.46
N PHE A 5 7.14 22.42 4.27
CA PHE A 5 6.25 22.38 3.11
C PHE A 5 5.49 23.72 2.97
N MET A 6 5.36 24.21 1.74
CA MET A 6 4.71 25.50 1.40
C MET A 6 5.40 26.76 1.94
N SER A 7 6.60 26.68 2.55
CA SER A 7 7.39 27.85 2.88
C SER A 7 7.96 28.53 1.62
N LEU A 8 8.38 29.78 1.71
CA LEU A 8 9.05 30.49 0.61
C LEU A 8 10.29 29.73 0.14
N LYS A 9 11.06 29.16 1.07
CA LYS A 9 12.23 28.32 0.76
C LYS A 9 11.84 27.09 -0.04
N HIS A 10 10.71 26.41 0.32
CA HIS A 10 10.20 25.27 -0.44
C HIS A 10 9.83 25.68 -1.88
N VAL A 11 9.12 26.80 -2.06
CA VAL A 11 8.76 27.31 -3.39
C VAL A 11 10.01 27.59 -4.23
N LEU A 12 11.03 28.23 -3.67
CA LEU A 12 12.30 28.52 -4.37
C LEU A 12 12.99 27.22 -4.81
N TYR A 13 13.05 26.19 -3.96
CA TYR A 13 13.62 24.89 -4.33
C TYR A 13 12.83 24.20 -5.44
N VAL A 14 11.49 24.21 -5.35
CA VAL A 14 10.64 23.65 -6.41
C VAL A 14 10.88 24.36 -7.74
N LEU A 15 11.02 25.70 -7.74
CA LEU A 15 11.25 26.47 -8.97
C LEU A 15 12.66 26.29 -9.54
N SER A 16 13.67 26.05 -8.71
CA SER A 16 15.07 25.89 -9.13
C SER A 16 15.47 24.44 -9.40
N ALA A 17 14.70 23.46 -8.94
CA ALA A 17 14.99 22.04 -9.14
C ALA A 17 15.10 21.67 -10.61
N VAL A 18 16.09 20.87 -10.99
CA VAL A 18 16.27 20.31 -12.32
C VAL A 18 15.62 18.95 -12.49
N LEU A 19 15.44 18.24 -11.38
CA LEU A 19 14.79 16.92 -11.28
C LEU A 19 13.98 16.88 -9.98
N TYR A 20 12.81 16.28 -10.05
CA TYR A 20 12.05 15.91 -8.86
C TYR A 20 12.20 14.42 -8.60
N VAL A 21 12.25 14.05 -7.32
CA VAL A 21 12.20 12.67 -6.86
C VAL A 21 11.04 12.59 -5.87
N ALA A 22 10.09 11.69 -6.13
CA ALA A 22 8.87 11.59 -5.34
C ALA A 22 8.37 10.16 -5.24
N SER A 23 7.79 9.82 -4.10
CA SER A 23 7.09 8.54 -3.87
C SER A 23 5.59 8.62 -4.18
N ASP A 24 5.08 9.80 -4.52
CA ASP A 24 3.67 10.05 -4.84
C ASP A 24 3.53 10.95 -6.07
N SER A 25 2.31 11.35 -6.39
CA SER A 25 2.02 12.17 -7.55
C SER A 25 2.74 13.52 -7.51
N ARG A 26 2.99 14.09 -8.70
CA ARG A 26 3.63 15.40 -8.85
C ARG A 26 2.95 16.50 -8.05
N THR A 27 1.64 16.42 -7.84
CA THR A 27 0.87 17.43 -7.09
C THR A 27 1.26 17.50 -5.62
N HIS A 28 1.78 16.42 -5.04
CA HIS A 28 2.26 16.40 -3.65
C HIS A 28 3.60 17.11 -3.46
N LEU A 29 4.33 17.39 -4.53
CA LEU A 29 5.61 18.11 -4.43
C LEU A 29 5.40 19.59 -4.09
N TYR A 30 4.30 20.21 -4.51
CA TYR A 30 4.12 21.65 -4.39
C TYR A 30 2.69 22.11 -4.01
N ALA A 31 1.72 21.22 -3.89
CA ALA A 31 0.31 21.51 -3.57
C ALA A 31 -0.31 22.69 -4.37
N TRP A 32 0.24 22.99 -5.55
CA TRP A 32 -0.18 24.13 -6.37
C TRP A 32 -1.45 23.78 -7.16
N ARG A 33 -2.58 24.23 -6.68
CA ARG A 33 -3.89 23.88 -7.29
C ARG A 33 -4.23 24.65 -8.58
N CYS A 34 -3.53 25.77 -8.84
CA CYS A 34 -3.77 26.55 -10.06
C CYS A 34 -3.22 25.83 -11.30
N LYS A 35 -4.08 25.27 -12.12
CA LYS A 35 -3.69 24.46 -13.30
C LYS A 35 -3.17 25.28 -14.48
N THR A 36 -3.41 26.59 -14.52
CA THR A 36 -3.19 27.45 -15.71
C THR A 36 -2.06 28.46 -15.54
N SER A 37 -1.32 28.45 -14.44
CA SER A 37 -0.25 29.42 -14.22
C SER A 37 1.02 29.10 -15.05
N LEU A 38 1.76 30.14 -15.47
CA LEU A 38 3.08 29.97 -16.10
C LEU A 38 4.07 29.21 -15.23
N ILE A 39 3.97 29.39 -13.89
CA ILE A 39 4.78 28.67 -12.90
C ILE A 39 4.47 27.18 -12.99
N ARG A 40 3.19 26.80 -13.01
CA ARG A 40 2.75 25.41 -13.13
C ARG A 40 3.31 24.78 -14.42
N SER A 41 3.18 25.47 -15.54
CA SER A 41 3.70 24.98 -16.83
C SER A 41 5.23 24.74 -16.81
N LYS A 42 6.01 25.56 -16.09
CA LYS A 42 7.45 25.34 -15.90
C LYS A 42 7.74 24.13 -15.02
N ILE A 43 7.01 23.96 -13.92
CA ILE A 43 7.15 22.82 -13.01
C ILE A 43 6.79 21.51 -13.72
N ASP A 44 5.70 21.47 -14.46
CA ASP A 44 5.22 20.28 -15.14
C ASP A 44 6.17 19.79 -16.26
N LYS A 45 6.98 20.67 -16.81
CA LYS A 45 8.03 20.32 -17.81
C LYS A 45 9.28 19.71 -17.18
N ARG A 46 9.46 19.80 -15.85
CA ARG A 46 10.63 19.24 -15.18
C ARG A 46 10.54 17.72 -15.11
N PRO A 47 11.64 17.01 -15.31
CA PRO A 47 11.63 15.55 -15.12
C PRO A 47 11.32 15.19 -13.67
N ILE A 48 10.62 14.07 -13.52
CA ILE A 48 10.30 13.48 -12.22
C ILE A 48 10.65 12.00 -12.23
N PHE A 49 11.40 11.57 -11.22
CA PHE A 49 11.67 10.17 -10.94
C PHE A 49 10.69 9.69 -9.86
N PHE A 50 9.83 8.78 -10.23
CA PHE A 50 8.82 8.22 -9.33
C PHE A 50 9.37 7.00 -8.62
N LEU A 51 9.57 7.11 -7.32
CA LEU A 51 10.08 6.02 -6.47
C LEU A 51 9.01 4.98 -6.12
N GLN A 52 7.76 5.28 -6.42
CA GLN A 52 6.59 4.50 -6.04
C GLN A 52 6.36 4.39 -4.52
N HIS A 53 5.20 3.88 -4.15
CA HIS A 53 4.82 3.55 -2.76
C HIS A 53 4.38 2.09 -2.60
N GLY A 54 4.35 1.32 -3.68
CA GLY A 54 4.03 -0.10 -3.68
C GLY A 54 4.19 -0.71 -5.07
N VAL A 55 4.46 -2.02 -5.16
CA VAL A 55 4.60 -2.73 -6.44
C VAL A 55 3.29 -2.62 -7.24
N THR A 56 3.44 -2.27 -8.51
CA THR A 56 2.32 -2.10 -9.43
C THR A 56 1.91 -3.45 -10.01
N ALA A 57 0.94 -4.12 -9.37
CA ALA A 57 0.40 -5.38 -9.86
C ALA A 57 -1.09 -5.55 -9.50
N LEU A 58 -1.45 -5.45 -8.20
CA LEU A 58 -2.76 -5.80 -7.65
C LEU A 58 -3.84 -4.73 -7.86
N LYS A 59 -3.46 -3.55 -8.35
CA LYS A 59 -4.37 -2.44 -8.60
C LYS A 59 -3.98 -1.69 -9.86
N GLN A 60 -4.96 -1.36 -10.69
CA GLN A 60 -4.71 -0.53 -11.87
C GLN A 60 -4.44 0.93 -11.48
N VAL A 61 -3.28 1.44 -11.86
CA VAL A 61 -2.82 2.82 -11.62
C VAL A 61 -2.64 3.62 -12.92
N GLY A 62 -2.89 3.01 -14.07
CA GLY A 62 -2.74 3.60 -15.40
C GLY A 62 -3.47 4.93 -15.58
N PRO A 63 -4.73 5.10 -15.12
CA PRO A 63 -5.45 6.37 -15.21
C PRO A 63 -4.74 7.54 -14.48
N LEU A 64 -3.95 7.24 -13.45
CA LEU A 64 -3.20 8.25 -12.70
C LEU A 64 -1.76 8.37 -13.21
N PHE A 65 -1.00 7.28 -13.19
CA PHE A 65 0.45 7.30 -13.40
C PHE A 65 0.90 6.85 -14.79
N GLY A 66 0.01 6.30 -15.61
CA GLY A 66 0.34 5.96 -17.00
C GLY A 66 0.80 7.18 -17.81
N ARG A 67 1.48 6.94 -18.94
CA ARG A 67 1.97 8.03 -19.82
C ARG A 67 0.86 8.96 -20.30
N LYS A 68 -0.37 8.47 -20.43
CA LYS A 68 -1.58 9.21 -20.78
C LYS A 68 -2.46 9.53 -19.57
N GLY A 69 -2.01 9.20 -18.37
CA GLY A 69 -2.73 9.44 -17.13
C GLY A 69 -2.70 10.90 -16.68
N SER A 70 -3.37 11.18 -15.58
CA SER A 70 -3.49 12.55 -15.04
C SER A 70 -2.22 13.07 -14.36
N SER A 71 -1.29 12.19 -13.98
CA SER A 71 0.00 12.52 -13.36
C SER A 71 1.15 11.67 -13.93
N PRO A 72 1.48 11.79 -15.24
CA PRO A 72 2.51 10.99 -15.86
C PRO A 72 3.89 11.32 -15.28
N MET A 73 4.74 10.30 -15.15
CA MET A 73 6.10 10.41 -14.65
C MET A 73 7.11 10.42 -15.79
N THR A 74 8.30 10.95 -15.55
CA THR A 74 9.40 10.88 -16.53
C THR A 74 10.10 9.54 -16.45
N TYR A 75 10.37 9.11 -15.23
CA TYR A 75 10.93 7.79 -14.90
C TYR A 75 10.05 7.14 -13.84
N PHE A 76 9.85 5.84 -13.99
CA PHE A 76 9.01 5.03 -13.13
C PHE A 76 9.87 3.89 -12.54
N ALA A 77 10.30 4.01 -11.29
CA ALA A 77 11.09 2.95 -10.64
C ALA A 77 10.27 1.64 -10.61
N THR A 78 10.90 0.52 -10.90
CA THR A 78 10.32 -0.81 -10.79
C THR A 78 11.18 -1.70 -9.90
N THR A 79 10.61 -2.74 -9.35
CA THR A 79 11.29 -3.62 -8.39
C THR A 79 11.88 -4.87 -9.03
N SER A 80 11.34 -5.27 -10.18
CA SER A 80 11.69 -6.51 -10.87
C SER A 80 11.34 -6.43 -12.35
N GLN A 81 11.79 -7.41 -13.12
CA GLN A 81 11.40 -7.57 -14.53
C GLN A 81 9.87 -7.74 -14.65
N PHE A 82 9.27 -8.51 -13.76
CA PHE A 82 7.82 -8.69 -13.71
C PHE A 82 7.06 -7.36 -13.63
N GLU A 83 7.47 -6.47 -12.74
CA GLU A 83 6.83 -5.16 -12.62
C GLU A 83 7.17 -4.24 -13.80
N GLN A 84 8.40 -4.29 -14.33
CA GLN A 84 8.77 -3.54 -15.51
C GLN A 84 7.90 -3.91 -16.70
N ASP A 85 7.66 -5.20 -16.92
CA ASP A 85 6.80 -5.71 -18.01
C ASP A 85 5.37 -5.18 -17.88
N ILE A 86 4.82 -5.12 -16.66
CA ILE A 86 3.52 -4.50 -16.38
C ILE A 86 3.53 -3.01 -16.75
N VAL A 87 4.54 -2.29 -16.30
CA VAL A 87 4.67 -0.83 -16.53
C VAL A 87 4.83 -0.52 -18.02
N VAL A 88 5.62 -1.31 -18.73
CA VAL A 88 5.78 -1.18 -20.18
C VAL A 88 4.50 -1.50 -20.93
N LYS A 89 3.87 -2.64 -20.61
CA LYS A 89 2.70 -3.15 -21.34
C LYS A 89 1.44 -2.32 -21.10
N TYR A 90 1.17 -1.93 -19.87
CA TYR A 90 -0.11 -1.35 -19.47
C TYR A 90 -0.07 0.16 -19.17
N LEU A 91 1.11 0.70 -18.82
CA LEU A 91 1.27 2.11 -18.50
C LEU A 91 1.94 2.92 -19.63
N ASP A 92 2.30 2.27 -20.74
CA ASP A 92 2.88 2.89 -21.95
C ASP A 92 4.25 3.57 -21.71
N TYR A 93 5.05 3.03 -20.78
CA TYR A 93 6.45 3.44 -20.61
C TYR A 93 7.39 2.57 -21.45
N SER A 94 8.48 3.15 -21.96
CA SER A 94 9.58 2.35 -22.50
C SER A 94 10.44 1.77 -21.36
N GLU A 95 11.11 0.65 -21.59
CA GLU A 95 12.04 0.04 -20.63
C GLU A 95 13.03 1.04 -20.02
N GLY A 96 13.67 1.87 -20.86
CA GLY A 96 14.60 2.89 -20.39
C GLY A 96 13.97 4.02 -19.55
N LYS A 97 12.64 4.06 -19.46
CA LYS A 97 11.88 4.96 -18.57
C LYS A 97 11.28 4.25 -17.35
N ALA A 98 11.41 2.94 -17.28
CA ALA A 98 10.99 2.10 -16.18
C ALA A 98 12.15 1.26 -15.60
N PRO A 99 13.23 1.92 -15.10
CA PRO A 99 14.42 1.20 -14.63
C PRO A 99 14.09 0.30 -13.42
N ILE A 100 14.71 -0.88 -13.38
CA ILE A 100 14.63 -1.80 -12.24
C ILE A 100 15.63 -1.32 -11.18
N THR A 101 15.12 -0.71 -10.13
CA THR A 101 15.93 -0.13 -9.04
C THR A 101 15.68 -0.79 -7.69
N GLY A 102 14.61 -1.56 -7.55
CA GLY A 102 14.10 -1.93 -6.23
C GLY A 102 13.48 -0.73 -5.49
N PHE A 103 12.98 -0.97 -4.28
CA PHE A 103 12.53 0.10 -3.39
C PHE A 103 13.60 0.41 -2.34
N THR A 104 13.88 1.70 -2.14
CA THR A 104 14.84 2.16 -1.12
C THR A 104 14.46 1.72 0.30
N ARG A 105 13.18 1.53 0.60
CA ARG A 105 12.72 1.02 1.90
C ARG A 105 13.09 -0.44 2.13
N TRP A 106 13.35 -1.21 1.08
CA TRP A 106 13.76 -2.60 1.20
C TRP A 106 15.18 -2.76 1.71
N ASP A 107 16.03 -1.73 1.55
CA ASP A 107 17.40 -1.74 2.09
C ASP A 107 17.45 -1.82 3.63
N VAL A 108 16.35 -1.44 4.29
CA VAL A 108 16.22 -1.44 5.76
C VAL A 108 15.11 -2.38 6.26
N LEU A 109 14.55 -3.18 5.37
CA LEU A 109 13.47 -4.12 5.68
C LEU A 109 14.05 -5.52 5.97
N GLU A 110 14.90 -5.59 6.99
CA GLU A 110 15.46 -6.86 7.45
C GLU A 110 14.44 -7.70 8.22
N ASP A 111 14.47 -9.02 8.02
CA ASP A 111 13.74 -9.96 8.87
C ASP A 111 14.32 -10.01 10.26
N THR A 112 13.56 -9.51 11.23
CA THR A 112 13.91 -9.58 12.66
C THR A 112 12.97 -10.51 13.45
N SER A 113 12.22 -11.37 12.75
CA SER A 113 11.38 -12.36 13.41
C SER A 113 12.21 -13.35 14.22
N THR A 114 11.64 -13.82 15.32
CA THR A 114 12.30 -14.80 16.21
C THR A 114 11.42 -16.03 16.35
N LYS A 115 12.02 -17.20 16.55
CA LYS A 115 11.28 -18.47 16.73
C LYS A 115 10.35 -18.45 17.94
N ASP A 116 10.68 -17.62 18.92
CA ASP A 116 9.95 -17.54 20.20
C ASP A 116 8.76 -16.56 20.16
N ASP A 117 8.66 -15.68 19.14
CA ASP A 117 7.56 -14.73 18.98
C ASP A 117 6.92 -14.89 17.59
N LYS A 118 5.98 -15.83 17.49
CA LYS A 118 5.27 -16.15 16.24
C LYS A 118 4.17 -15.13 15.97
N LEU A 119 4.55 -14.02 15.40
CA LEU A 119 3.63 -12.93 15.06
C LEU A 119 3.01 -13.13 13.67
N ILE A 120 1.69 -13.06 13.62
CA ILE A 120 0.89 -12.99 12.39
C ILE A 120 0.41 -11.54 12.21
N LEU A 121 0.67 -10.96 11.04
CA LEU A 121 0.10 -9.66 10.67
C LEU A 121 -1.16 -9.88 9.81
N LEU A 122 -2.31 -9.45 10.29
CA LEU A 122 -3.55 -9.35 9.51
C LEU A 122 -3.74 -7.88 9.09
N MET A 123 -3.54 -7.60 7.80
CA MET A 123 -3.61 -6.23 7.28
C MET A 123 -4.47 -6.17 6.02
N PRO A 124 -5.76 -5.83 6.15
CA PRO A 124 -6.66 -5.68 5.02
C PRO A 124 -6.46 -4.37 4.27
N THR A 125 -6.71 -4.38 2.96
CA THR A 125 -6.79 -3.19 2.12
C THR A 125 -8.12 -2.45 2.36
N TRP A 126 -8.09 -1.14 2.38
CA TRP A 126 -9.31 -0.35 2.42
C TRP A 126 -10.13 -0.51 1.12
N ARG A 127 -11.42 -0.28 1.21
CA ARG A 127 -12.35 -0.29 0.07
C ARG A 127 -12.80 1.12 -0.26
N SER A 128 -12.59 1.58 -1.50
CA SER A 128 -12.97 2.94 -1.90
C SER A 128 -14.47 3.21 -1.77
N TRP A 129 -15.30 2.19 -1.92
CA TRP A 129 -16.76 2.29 -1.77
C TRP A 129 -17.25 2.29 -0.31
N LEU A 130 -16.34 2.09 0.64
CA LEU A 130 -16.62 2.19 2.07
C LEU A 130 -15.91 3.39 2.71
N GLU A 131 -15.28 4.26 1.91
CA GLU A 131 -14.65 5.48 2.41
C GLU A 131 -15.73 6.48 2.82
N GLU A 132 -15.65 7.00 4.04
CA GLU A 132 -16.55 8.02 4.60
C GLU A 132 -18.04 7.60 4.68
N VAL A 133 -18.36 6.30 4.67
CA VAL A 133 -19.72 5.83 4.94
C VAL A 133 -20.06 5.93 6.43
N SER A 134 -21.35 5.87 6.78
CA SER A 134 -21.77 5.83 8.19
C SER A 134 -21.27 4.58 8.89
N ASP A 135 -21.11 4.63 10.24
CA ASP A 135 -20.79 3.42 11.03
C ASP A 135 -21.85 2.32 10.77
N GLU A 136 -23.12 2.68 10.62
CA GLU A 136 -24.19 1.71 10.36
C GLU A 136 -24.00 0.99 9.02
N ASP A 137 -23.66 1.69 7.96
CA ASP A 137 -23.44 1.12 6.63
C ASP A 137 -22.14 0.32 6.60
N PHE A 138 -21.09 0.78 7.30
CA PHE A 138 -19.86 0.03 7.45
C PHE A 138 -20.09 -1.33 8.12
N LEU A 139 -20.87 -1.37 9.19
CA LEU A 139 -21.23 -2.60 9.91
C LEU A 139 -22.04 -3.60 9.06
N LYS A 140 -22.76 -3.13 8.04
CA LYS A 140 -23.50 -3.98 7.10
C LYS A 140 -22.63 -4.55 5.99
N SER A 141 -21.43 -3.99 5.78
CA SER A 141 -20.54 -4.37 4.67
C SER A 141 -20.00 -5.79 4.82
N GLU A 142 -19.70 -6.43 3.68
CA GLU A 142 -18.99 -7.71 3.64
C GLU A 142 -17.60 -7.60 4.27
N TYR A 143 -16.92 -6.46 4.05
CA TYR A 143 -15.63 -6.18 4.67
C TYR A 143 -15.68 -6.33 6.20
N TYR A 144 -16.60 -5.61 6.85
CA TYR A 144 -16.75 -5.70 8.31
C TYR A 144 -17.14 -7.10 8.75
N LYS A 145 -18.13 -7.72 8.11
CA LYS A 145 -18.64 -9.04 8.48
C LYS A 145 -17.57 -10.12 8.41
N ASN A 146 -16.79 -10.15 7.33
CA ASN A 146 -15.75 -11.16 7.14
C ASN A 146 -14.59 -10.98 8.12
N TYR A 147 -14.04 -9.77 8.27
CA TYR A 147 -12.96 -9.54 9.22
C TYR A 147 -13.43 -9.65 10.68
N SER A 148 -14.63 -9.20 11.00
CA SER A 148 -15.21 -9.38 12.34
C SER A 148 -15.43 -10.85 12.68
N SER A 149 -15.93 -11.66 11.74
CA SER A 149 -16.07 -13.11 11.90
C SER A 149 -14.71 -13.79 12.12
N LEU A 150 -13.67 -13.39 11.36
CA LEU A 150 -12.33 -13.93 11.53
C LEU A 150 -11.75 -13.58 12.92
N LEU A 151 -11.84 -12.33 13.34
CA LEU A 151 -11.32 -11.85 14.63
C LEU A 151 -12.06 -12.44 15.84
N GLN A 152 -13.33 -12.86 15.66
CA GLN A 152 -14.16 -13.47 16.69
C GLN A 152 -14.23 -15.00 16.59
N SER A 153 -13.41 -15.61 15.72
CA SER A 153 -13.41 -17.06 15.52
C SER A 153 -12.74 -17.79 16.67
N GLU A 154 -13.49 -18.59 17.43
CA GLU A 154 -12.94 -19.50 18.44
C GLU A 154 -11.94 -20.50 17.86
N ARG A 155 -12.12 -20.90 16.59
CA ARG A 155 -11.18 -21.78 15.89
C ARG A 155 -9.84 -21.10 15.68
N LEU A 156 -9.84 -19.81 15.29
CA LEU A 156 -8.61 -19.03 15.14
C LEU A 156 -7.90 -18.88 16.46
N ASP A 157 -8.64 -18.55 17.53
CA ASP A 157 -8.07 -18.41 18.88
C ASP A 157 -7.39 -19.69 19.35
N LYS A 158 -8.02 -20.86 19.15
CA LYS A 158 -7.42 -22.18 19.44
C LYS A 158 -6.16 -22.44 18.62
N ILE A 159 -6.16 -22.11 17.33
CA ILE A 159 -4.96 -22.27 16.47
C ILE A 159 -3.83 -21.39 16.99
N LEU A 160 -4.12 -20.15 17.36
CA LEU A 160 -3.11 -19.24 17.93
C LEU A 160 -2.54 -19.78 19.24
N GLU A 161 -3.39 -20.37 20.09
CA GLU A 161 -2.99 -21.01 21.35
C GLU A 161 -2.14 -22.26 21.10
N GLU A 162 -2.60 -23.19 20.27
CA GLU A 162 -1.91 -24.45 19.94
C GLU A 162 -0.51 -24.23 19.38
N HIS A 163 -0.32 -23.16 18.61
CA HIS A 163 0.96 -22.84 17.98
C HIS A 163 1.81 -21.82 18.75
N ASP A 164 1.32 -21.38 19.91
CA ASP A 164 1.90 -20.29 20.69
C ASP A 164 2.19 -19.05 19.80
N ALA A 165 1.19 -18.67 19.03
CA ALA A 165 1.25 -17.55 18.11
C ALA A 165 0.37 -16.41 18.59
N ARG A 166 0.66 -15.19 18.13
CA ARG A 166 -0.16 -14.00 18.34
C ARG A 166 -0.46 -13.31 17.02
N MET A 167 -1.53 -12.55 16.95
CA MET A 167 -1.95 -11.83 15.75
C MET A 167 -2.10 -10.34 16.04
N ILE A 168 -1.61 -9.52 15.13
CA ILE A 168 -1.92 -8.09 15.06
C ILE A 168 -2.90 -7.86 13.92
N PHE A 169 -4.02 -7.23 14.21
CA PHE A 169 -4.91 -6.66 13.21
C PHE A 169 -4.58 -5.18 13.05
N TYR A 170 -4.05 -4.84 11.87
CA TYR A 170 -3.61 -3.49 11.54
C TYR A 170 -4.48 -2.93 10.41
N ILE A 171 -5.44 -2.08 10.76
CA ILE A 171 -6.37 -1.53 9.78
C ILE A 171 -5.75 -0.38 9.00
N HIS A 172 -6.13 -0.26 7.73
CA HIS A 172 -5.65 0.84 6.88
C HIS A 172 -6.02 2.22 7.46
N PRO A 173 -5.13 3.26 7.34
CA PRO A 173 -5.38 4.60 7.90
C PRO A 173 -6.73 5.21 7.57
N LYS A 174 -7.22 5.03 6.34
CA LYS A 174 -8.54 5.52 5.91
C LYS A 174 -9.71 4.90 6.68
N PHE A 175 -9.48 3.75 7.30
CA PHE A 175 -10.47 3.03 8.09
C PHE A 175 -10.18 3.09 9.60
N ALA A 176 -9.21 3.90 10.03
CA ALA A 176 -8.83 4.01 11.44
C ALA A 176 -10.03 4.35 12.34
N GLY A 177 -10.96 5.18 11.89
CA GLY A 177 -12.18 5.53 12.63
C GLY A 177 -13.13 4.36 12.87
N TYR A 178 -13.06 3.30 12.05
CA TYR A 178 -13.92 2.11 12.19
C TYR A 178 -13.30 1.02 13.08
N LEU A 179 -12.02 1.15 13.50
CA LEU A 179 -11.36 0.15 14.33
C LEU A 179 -12.14 -0.13 15.64
N LYS A 180 -12.76 0.91 16.22
CA LYS A 180 -13.62 0.83 17.43
C LYS A 180 -14.78 -0.17 17.32
N ASN A 181 -15.21 -0.48 16.10
CA ASN A 181 -16.33 -1.36 15.83
C ASN A 181 -15.94 -2.84 15.84
N PHE A 182 -14.63 -3.15 15.68
CA PHE A 182 -14.16 -4.53 15.69
C PHE A 182 -14.02 -5.05 17.12
N LYS A 183 -14.44 -6.31 17.29
CA LYS A 183 -14.25 -7.09 18.51
C LYS A 183 -13.36 -8.28 18.20
N LYS A 184 -12.70 -8.80 19.21
CA LYS A 184 -11.84 -9.99 19.13
C LYS A 184 -12.25 -11.02 20.17
N THR A 185 -11.96 -12.29 19.89
CA THR A 185 -12.00 -13.38 20.88
C THR A 185 -10.57 -13.68 21.33
N GLY A 186 -10.39 -13.93 22.63
CA GLY A 186 -9.08 -14.26 23.21
C GLY A 186 -8.10 -13.08 23.33
N GLU A 187 -7.00 -13.33 24.02
CA GLU A 187 -5.97 -12.32 24.32
C GLU A 187 -4.82 -12.32 23.32
N ARG A 188 -4.74 -13.33 22.46
CA ARG A 188 -3.66 -13.47 21.45
C ARG A 188 -3.82 -12.61 20.22
N ILE A 189 -4.96 -11.91 20.07
CA ILE A 189 -5.22 -10.95 18.99
C ILE A 189 -5.13 -9.54 19.55
N THR A 190 -4.40 -8.67 18.90
CA THR A 190 -4.31 -7.24 19.24
C THR A 190 -4.80 -6.38 18.07
N LEU A 191 -5.71 -5.46 18.37
CA LEU A 191 -6.17 -4.45 17.41
C LEU A 191 -5.26 -3.23 17.57
N VAL A 192 -4.43 -2.93 16.55
CA VAL A 192 -3.45 -1.84 16.62
C VAL A 192 -3.96 -0.62 15.86
N PRO A 193 -4.18 0.51 16.53
CA PRO A 193 -4.51 1.77 15.88
C PRO A 193 -3.40 2.25 14.94
N PHE A 194 -3.80 2.91 13.86
CA PHE A 194 -2.81 3.49 12.95
C PHE A 194 -1.92 4.51 13.67
N GLY A 195 -0.60 4.33 13.51
CA GLY A 195 0.42 5.23 14.07
C GLY A 195 0.87 4.89 15.49
N GLU A 196 0.27 3.90 16.15
CA GLU A 196 0.72 3.43 17.46
C GLU A 196 2.02 2.63 17.35
N GLU A 197 2.12 1.74 16.38
CA GLU A 197 3.33 1.01 16.03
C GLU A 197 3.65 1.21 14.54
N PRO A 198 4.91 1.51 14.16
CA PRO A 198 5.28 1.65 12.76
C PRO A 198 5.10 0.33 12.01
N LEU A 199 4.38 0.37 10.89
CA LEU A 199 4.06 -0.82 10.09
C LEU A 199 5.31 -1.60 9.64
N ASN A 200 6.38 -0.89 9.27
CA ASN A 200 7.64 -1.52 8.88
C ASN A 200 8.25 -2.36 10.00
N GLU A 201 8.12 -1.94 11.26
CA GLU A 201 8.61 -2.71 12.42
C GLU A 201 7.76 -3.96 12.66
N ILE A 202 6.43 -3.87 12.47
CA ILE A 202 5.55 -5.04 12.53
C ILE A 202 5.90 -6.02 11.40
N MET A 203 6.10 -5.54 10.17
CA MET A 203 6.47 -6.38 9.03
C MET A 203 7.82 -7.09 9.21
N LYS A 204 8.81 -6.44 9.84
CA LYS A 204 10.09 -7.06 10.16
C LYS A 204 9.95 -8.22 11.15
N LYS A 205 9.05 -8.09 12.13
CA LYS A 205 8.84 -9.08 13.20
C LYS A 205 7.86 -10.19 12.81
N CYS A 206 6.93 -9.94 11.88
CA CYS A 206 5.92 -10.94 11.55
C CYS A 206 6.52 -12.17 10.85
N HIS A 207 5.90 -13.33 11.06
CA HIS A 207 6.23 -14.59 10.41
C HIS A 207 5.32 -14.89 9.22
N LEU A 208 4.13 -14.31 9.24
CA LEU A 208 3.08 -14.52 8.25
C LEU A 208 2.29 -13.24 8.08
N LEU A 209 1.99 -12.89 6.84
CA LEU A 209 1.00 -11.88 6.51
C LEU A 209 -0.29 -12.53 6.03
N ILE A 210 -1.41 -12.09 6.58
CA ILE A 210 -2.74 -12.34 6.01
C ILE A 210 -3.24 -11.00 5.48
N THR A 211 -3.50 -10.93 4.19
CA THR A 211 -4.00 -9.71 3.52
C THR A 211 -4.99 -10.07 2.42
N ASP A 212 -5.41 -9.10 1.64
CA ASP A 212 -6.34 -9.32 0.52
C ASP A 212 -5.75 -8.78 -0.80
N TYR A 213 -5.66 -7.45 -0.99
CA TYR A 213 -5.20 -6.80 -2.22
C TYR A 213 -4.10 -5.77 -1.96
N SER A 214 -3.47 -5.81 -0.79
CA SER A 214 -2.47 -4.82 -0.39
C SER A 214 -1.12 -5.09 -1.03
N SER A 215 -0.51 -4.05 -1.59
CA SER A 215 0.87 -4.10 -2.07
C SER A 215 1.91 -4.38 -0.96
N VAL A 216 1.53 -4.34 0.31
CA VAL A 216 2.36 -4.77 1.46
C VAL A 216 2.75 -6.24 1.35
N CYS A 217 1.97 -7.07 0.62
CA CYS A 217 2.34 -8.46 0.36
C CYS A 217 3.73 -8.59 -0.27
N TRP A 218 4.10 -7.67 -1.15
CA TRP A 218 5.41 -7.66 -1.79
C TRP A 218 6.56 -7.29 -0.84
N ASP A 219 6.29 -6.41 0.13
CA ASP A 219 7.27 -6.07 1.17
C ASP A 219 7.55 -7.27 2.10
N VAL A 220 6.52 -8.04 2.43
CA VAL A 220 6.65 -9.26 3.25
C VAL A 220 7.27 -10.40 2.43
N TYR A 221 6.85 -10.57 1.18
CA TYR A 221 7.43 -11.54 0.26
C TYR A 221 8.93 -11.29 -0.02
N TYR A 222 9.33 -10.03 -0.13
CA TYR A 222 10.75 -9.64 -0.25
C TYR A 222 11.59 -10.18 0.91
N GLN A 223 11.03 -10.25 2.11
CA GLN A 223 11.66 -10.86 3.30
C GLN A 223 11.57 -12.40 3.29
N LYS A 224 11.07 -13.03 2.22
CA LYS A 224 10.87 -14.49 2.08
C LYS A 224 9.90 -15.07 3.11
N LYS A 225 8.95 -14.27 3.57
CA LYS A 225 7.91 -14.69 4.51
C LYS A 225 6.62 -15.07 3.76
N PRO A 226 5.87 -16.06 4.25
CA PRO A 226 4.63 -16.48 3.64
C PRO A 226 3.56 -15.39 3.70
N VAL A 227 2.69 -15.38 2.68
CA VAL A 227 1.53 -14.50 2.57
C VAL A 227 0.29 -15.36 2.30
N ILE A 228 -0.80 -15.10 3.00
CA ILE A 228 -2.12 -15.67 2.75
C ILE A 228 -3.03 -14.55 2.23
N PHE A 229 -3.71 -14.82 1.12
CA PHE A 229 -4.69 -13.90 0.56
C PHE A 229 -6.10 -14.29 0.98
N TYR A 230 -6.79 -13.39 1.70
CA TYR A 230 -8.16 -13.53 2.15
C TYR A 230 -9.10 -12.67 1.30
N GLN A 231 -9.48 -13.18 0.14
CA GLN A 231 -10.11 -12.44 -0.96
C GLN A 231 -11.60 -12.79 -1.12
N PHE A 232 -12.43 -12.48 -0.14
CA PHE A 232 -13.85 -12.80 -0.14
C PHE A 232 -14.71 -11.95 -1.09
N ASP A 233 -14.20 -10.80 -1.58
CA ASP A 233 -14.88 -9.85 -2.46
C ASP A 233 -14.11 -9.57 -3.75
N LEU A 234 -13.39 -10.56 -4.28
CA LEU A 234 -12.47 -10.42 -5.42
C LEU A 234 -13.16 -9.86 -6.67
N GLU A 235 -14.33 -10.34 -7.02
CA GLU A 235 -15.10 -9.86 -8.18
C GLU A 235 -15.44 -8.38 -8.06
N HIS A 236 -15.92 -7.96 -6.89
CA HIS A 236 -16.23 -6.56 -6.61
C HIS A 236 -14.97 -5.69 -6.63
N TYR A 237 -13.87 -6.16 -6.03
CA TYR A 237 -12.59 -5.44 -6.05
C TYR A 237 -12.06 -5.26 -7.48
N ASN A 238 -12.10 -6.30 -8.29
CA ASN A 238 -11.69 -6.25 -9.70
C ASN A 238 -12.54 -5.27 -10.52
N THR A 239 -13.85 -5.25 -10.27
CA THR A 239 -14.76 -4.29 -10.93
C THR A 239 -14.43 -2.83 -10.54
N ALA A 240 -14.14 -2.58 -9.28
CA ALA A 240 -13.90 -1.24 -8.76
C ALA A 240 -12.48 -0.69 -9.05
N HIS A 241 -11.47 -1.54 -9.02
CA HIS A 241 -10.07 -1.14 -9.10
C HIS A 241 -9.31 -1.75 -10.27
N GLY A 242 -9.69 -2.94 -10.69
CA GLY A 242 -8.95 -3.76 -11.65
C GLY A 242 -7.59 -4.23 -11.10
N SER A 243 -7.00 -5.18 -11.80
CA SER A 243 -5.66 -5.70 -11.56
C SER A 243 -4.88 -5.78 -12.87
N TYR A 244 -3.56 -5.89 -12.81
CA TYR A 244 -2.71 -6.19 -13.97
C TYR A 244 -2.39 -7.67 -14.10
N ILE A 245 -2.74 -8.45 -13.08
CA ILE A 245 -2.52 -9.91 -13.01
C ILE A 245 -3.83 -10.62 -12.70
N ASP A 246 -3.89 -11.90 -13.01
CA ASP A 246 -4.97 -12.77 -12.56
C ASP A 246 -4.76 -13.14 -11.09
N MET A 247 -5.52 -12.49 -10.21
CA MET A 247 -5.38 -12.69 -8.76
C MET A 247 -5.92 -14.03 -8.27
N GLU A 248 -6.62 -14.82 -9.10
CA GLU A 248 -7.03 -16.18 -8.76
C GLU A 248 -5.94 -17.21 -9.08
N ASN A 249 -5.17 -16.98 -10.17
CA ASN A 249 -4.29 -18.01 -10.73
C ASN A 249 -2.80 -17.59 -10.74
N GLU A 250 -2.48 -16.30 -10.58
CA GLU A 250 -1.11 -15.80 -10.70
C GLU A 250 -0.53 -15.24 -9.38
N LEU A 251 -1.30 -15.27 -8.27
CA LEU A 251 -0.78 -14.96 -6.93
C LEU A 251 -0.13 -16.22 -6.34
N PHE A 252 1.20 -16.32 -6.47
CA PHE A 252 2.12 -17.31 -5.83
C PHE A 252 1.73 -18.78 -5.91
#